data_d3ed1c4182d5704632bdd8d9f4f12437
#
_entry.id   d3ed1c4182d5704632bdd8d9f4f12437
#
_cell.length_a   1.000
_cell.length_b   1.000
_cell.length_c   1.000
_cell.angle_alpha   90.00
_cell.angle_beta   90.00
_cell.angle_gamma   90.00
#
_symmetry.space_group_name_H-M   'P 1'
#
loop_
_entity.id
_entity.type
_entity.pdbx_description
1 polymer ?
#
loop_
_entity_poly.entity_id
_entity_poly.type
_entity_poly.pdbx_seq_one_letter_code
_entity_poly.pdbx_strand_id
1 'polypeptide(L)'
;MKKLISLALAAVLALGILSGCGKKADAAIQIAVPNDTTNEANGIIKLKDGAGITATKNDIAENPHNVEIVETEAAQIPNILKDVDYAVINSNYAINAGLNPVKDSLAIEGSASAYANILAVKEGNESSDKVKALVAALESQQVADYIAEKYDGAVVSTVENPGDGYDASVDYAALAGETISVAASPTPHAEILEVAKEILAEKDITLDIQTYNDYVVPNTVVEDGTVDANYFQHTPYLDDFNKENGTHIVSVAAIHVEPMGLYGGKQTTLDALK
;
A
#
# COMPACT_ATOMS: atom_id res chain seq x y z
N MET A 1 0.37 -35.49 -43.72
CA MET A 1 1.29 -36.59 -43.34
C MET A 1 2.10 -36.12 -42.10
N LYS A 2 1.95 -36.89 -41.07
CA LYS A 2 2.88 -37.19 -39.96
C LYS A 2 3.40 -36.00 -39.14
N LYS A 3 2.92 -35.78 -37.87
CA LYS A 3 3.33 -36.46 -36.62
C LYS A 3 4.79 -36.12 -36.27
N LEU A 4 5.12 -35.60 -35.10
CA LEU A 4 5.29 -36.25 -33.77
C LEU A 4 5.76 -35.17 -32.81
N ILE A 5 5.19 -34.98 -31.63
CA ILE A 5 5.41 -35.70 -30.36
C ILE A 5 6.88 -35.60 -29.90
N SER A 6 7.05 -35.06 -28.77
CA SER A 6 7.79 -35.68 -27.66
C SER A 6 8.38 -34.60 -26.75
N LEU A 7 8.20 -34.66 -25.62
CA LEU A 7 8.34 -35.50 -24.43
C LEU A 7 9.23 -34.81 -23.41
N ALA A 8 8.71 -34.74 -22.26
CA ALA A 8 9.38 -34.35 -21.02
C ALA A 8 10.67 -35.19 -20.83
N LEU A 9 11.66 -34.56 -20.22
CA LEU A 9 12.69 -35.33 -19.54
C LEU A 9 12.99 -34.65 -18.18
N ALA A 10 12.42 -35.25 -17.16
CA ALA A 10 12.91 -35.13 -15.80
C ALA A 10 14.27 -35.87 -15.73
N ALA A 11 15.28 -35.19 -15.29
CA ALA A 11 16.54 -35.82 -14.89
C ALA A 11 16.80 -35.53 -13.42
N VAL A 12 16.39 -36.46 -12.60
CA VAL A 12 16.93 -36.66 -11.26
C VAL A 12 18.37 -37.13 -11.43
N LEU A 13 19.31 -36.44 -10.80
CA LEU A 13 20.62 -36.98 -10.52
C LEU A 13 20.96 -36.74 -9.06
N ALA A 14 20.86 -37.82 -8.33
CA ALA A 14 21.37 -37.96 -6.97
C ALA A 14 22.86 -38.29 -6.96
N LEU A 15 23.47 -37.96 -5.83
CA LEU A 15 24.68 -38.47 -5.22
C LEU A 15 26.03 -37.91 -5.72
N GLY A 16 26.62 -37.17 -4.81
CA GLY A 16 28.04 -36.97 -4.62
C GLY A 16 28.28 -36.50 -3.20
N ILE A 17 28.32 -37.47 -2.25
CA ILE A 17 28.81 -37.21 -0.89
C ILE A 17 30.34 -37.04 -1.01
N LEU A 18 30.81 -35.83 -0.85
CA LEU A 18 32.20 -35.54 -0.51
C LEU A 18 32.19 -34.73 0.78
N SER A 19 32.50 -35.40 1.85
CA SER A 19 32.85 -34.80 3.14
C SER A 19 34.04 -33.87 2.96
N GLY A 20 33.78 -32.59 2.79
CA GLY A 20 34.72 -31.50 2.93
C GLY A 20 34.24 -30.65 4.10
N CYS A 21 35.01 -30.56 5.17
CA CYS A 21 34.91 -29.52 6.18
C CYS A 21 35.21 -28.17 5.51
N GLY A 22 34.20 -27.63 4.83
CA GLY A 22 34.11 -26.24 4.42
C GLY A 22 33.09 -25.58 5.31
N LYS A 23 33.39 -24.41 5.88
CA LYS A 23 32.37 -23.54 6.49
C LYS A 23 31.15 -23.54 5.57
N LYS A 24 29.96 -23.90 6.08
CA LYS A 24 28.71 -23.61 5.39
C LYS A 24 28.78 -22.14 5.05
N ALA A 25 28.75 -21.80 3.79
CA ALA A 25 28.37 -20.44 3.39
C ALA A 25 27.04 -20.20 4.06
N ASP A 26 26.94 -19.18 4.90
CA ASP A 26 25.70 -18.82 5.54
C ASP A 26 24.71 -18.59 4.40
N ALA A 27 23.57 -19.27 4.45
CA ALA A 27 22.51 -19.09 3.46
C ALA A 27 22.10 -17.62 3.47
N ALA A 28 21.87 -17.04 2.29
CA ALA A 28 21.41 -15.66 2.20
C ALA A 28 20.09 -15.51 2.97
N ILE A 29 19.96 -14.39 3.69
CA ILE A 29 18.72 -14.04 4.39
C ILE A 29 17.75 -13.48 3.35
N GLN A 30 16.62 -14.15 3.14
CA GLN A 30 15.62 -13.76 2.15
C GLN A 30 14.65 -12.77 2.75
N ILE A 31 14.53 -11.58 2.14
CA ILE A 31 13.56 -10.56 2.50
C ILE A 31 12.66 -10.32 1.30
N ALA A 32 11.36 -10.65 1.45
CA ALA A 32 10.36 -10.29 0.45
C ALA A 32 10.01 -8.81 0.60
N VAL A 33 9.96 -8.10 -0.51
CA VAL A 33 9.60 -6.68 -0.59
C VAL A 33 8.61 -6.47 -1.73
N PRO A 34 7.70 -5.48 -1.62
CA PRO A 34 6.89 -5.05 -2.74
C PRO A 34 7.77 -4.62 -3.92
N ASN A 35 7.27 -4.79 -5.12
CA ASN A 35 7.92 -4.32 -6.34
C ASN A 35 7.57 -2.87 -6.70
N ASP A 36 6.92 -2.16 -5.80
CA ASP A 36 6.61 -0.74 -5.89
C ASP A 36 7.70 0.14 -5.24
N THR A 37 7.62 1.45 -5.44
CA THR A 37 8.64 2.43 -5.05
C THR A 37 8.68 2.80 -3.57
N THR A 38 7.88 2.16 -2.71
CA THR A 38 7.67 2.56 -1.30
C THR A 38 8.67 1.96 -0.30
N ASN A 39 9.75 1.31 -0.75
CA ASN A 39 10.60 0.48 0.11
C ASN A 39 11.98 1.08 0.39
N GLU A 40 12.14 1.71 1.56
CA GLU A 40 13.45 1.94 2.19
C GLU A 40 13.70 0.86 3.25
N ALA A 41 14.78 0.11 3.09
CA ALA A 41 15.16 -0.92 4.06
C ALA A 41 15.79 -0.26 5.30
N ASN A 42 15.13 -0.35 6.44
CA ASN A 42 15.48 0.22 7.75
C ASN A 42 16.91 -0.09 8.25
N GLY A 43 17.96 0.39 7.55
CA GLY A 43 19.36 0.22 7.95
C GLY A 43 19.95 -1.19 7.79
N ILE A 44 19.19 -2.13 7.23
CA ILE A 44 19.61 -3.52 6.98
C ILE A 44 20.57 -3.59 5.80
N ILE A 45 20.35 -2.73 4.82
CA ILE A 45 21.20 -2.48 3.66
C ILE A 45 21.51 -1.00 3.57
N LYS A 46 22.55 -0.64 2.84
CA LYS A 46 22.82 0.77 2.51
C LYS A 46 22.66 0.98 1.02
N LEU A 47 21.90 1.98 0.65
CA LEU A 47 21.72 2.40 -0.73
C LEU A 47 22.85 3.32 -1.18
N LYS A 48 23.03 3.46 -2.48
CA LYS A 48 23.91 4.45 -3.10
C LYS A 48 23.43 5.85 -2.80
N ASP A 49 24.36 6.79 -2.66
CA ASP A 49 24.02 8.20 -2.44
C ASP A 49 23.12 8.70 -3.59
N GLY A 50 21.98 9.30 -3.22
CA GLY A 50 21.01 9.84 -4.17
C GLY A 50 20.06 8.84 -4.82
N ALA A 51 20.04 7.59 -4.39
CA ALA A 51 19.11 6.57 -4.90
C ALA A 51 17.63 6.92 -4.62
N GLY A 52 17.33 7.55 -3.47
CA GLY A 52 15.99 8.05 -3.15
C GLY A 52 14.92 6.97 -3.10
N ILE A 53 13.66 7.38 -3.21
CA ILE A 53 12.48 6.51 -3.12
C ILE A 53 12.29 5.58 -4.33
N THR A 54 12.96 5.83 -5.43
CA THR A 54 12.94 4.99 -6.65
C THR A 54 14.06 3.96 -6.67
N ALA A 55 14.73 3.73 -5.53
CA ALA A 55 15.83 2.77 -5.42
C ALA A 55 15.36 1.35 -5.71
N THR A 56 16.20 0.62 -6.45
CA THR A 56 16.03 -0.78 -6.77
C THR A 56 17.12 -1.63 -6.09
N LYS A 57 17.02 -2.94 -6.13
CA LYS A 57 18.12 -3.84 -5.66
C LYS A 57 19.49 -3.56 -6.31
N ASN A 58 19.51 -2.92 -7.50
CA ASN A 58 20.75 -2.53 -8.17
C ASN A 58 21.42 -1.32 -7.50
N ASP A 59 20.71 -0.61 -6.64
CA ASP A 59 21.18 0.57 -5.93
C ASP A 59 21.69 0.26 -4.53
N ILE A 60 21.76 -1.02 -4.14
CA ILE A 60 22.38 -1.47 -2.90
C ILE A 60 23.89 -1.23 -2.99
N ALA A 61 24.43 -0.38 -2.10
CA ALA A 61 25.85 -0.11 -1.98
C ALA A 61 26.54 -1.04 -0.99
N GLU A 62 25.87 -1.34 0.15
CA GLU A 62 26.40 -2.24 1.17
C GLU A 62 25.31 -3.22 1.62
N ASN A 63 25.70 -4.48 1.75
CA ASN A 63 24.83 -5.59 2.18
C ASN A 63 25.57 -6.46 3.22
N PRO A 64 25.77 -5.95 4.44
CA PRO A 64 26.61 -6.60 5.44
C PRO A 64 26.04 -7.93 5.95
N HIS A 65 24.72 -8.13 5.83
CA HIS A 65 24.03 -9.32 6.33
C HIS A 65 23.74 -10.35 5.23
N ASN A 66 24.30 -10.16 4.02
CA ASN A 66 24.06 -11.05 2.88
C ASN A 66 22.57 -11.26 2.60
N VAL A 67 21.80 -10.16 2.56
CA VAL A 67 20.37 -10.18 2.30
C VAL A 67 20.11 -10.43 0.81
N GLU A 68 19.20 -11.35 0.51
CA GLU A 68 18.63 -11.56 -0.83
C GLU A 68 17.25 -10.89 -0.89
N ILE A 69 17.13 -9.89 -1.73
CA ILE A 69 15.85 -9.17 -1.95
C ILE A 69 14.99 -9.98 -2.92
N VAL A 70 13.83 -10.41 -2.44
CA VAL A 70 12.80 -11.14 -3.22
C VAL A 70 11.69 -10.16 -3.56
N GLU A 71 11.75 -9.59 -4.77
CA GLU A 71 10.71 -8.69 -5.28
C GLU A 71 9.48 -9.48 -5.68
N THR A 72 8.30 -9.07 -5.21
CA THR A 72 7.03 -9.69 -5.57
C THR A 72 5.88 -8.69 -5.48
N GLU A 73 4.75 -9.01 -6.10
CA GLU A 73 3.54 -8.19 -6.00
C GLU A 73 3.13 -7.99 -4.53
N ALA A 74 2.88 -6.73 -4.12
CA ALA A 74 2.60 -6.37 -2.74
C ALA A 74 1.46 -7.19 -2.12
N ALA A 75 0.38 -7.43 -2.87
CA ALA A 75 -0.75 -8.26 -2.45
C ALA A 75 -0.40 -9.73 -2.17
N GLN A 76 0.73 -10.23 -2.70
CA GLN A 76 1.16 -11.62 -2.52
C GLN A 76 2.11 -11.81 -1.35
N ILE A 77 2.73 -10.74 -0.83
CA ILE A 77 3.75 -10.84 0.22
C ILE A 77 3.21 -11.53 1.49
N PRO A 78 2.01 -11.23 2.01
CA PRO A 78 1.49 -11.92 3.18
C PRO A 78 1.38 -13.45 2.98
N ASN A 79 1.09 -13.89 1.76
CA ASN A 79 0.93 -15.31 1.44
C ASN A 79 2.25 -16.08 1.47
N ILE A 80 3.37 -15.42 1.13
CA ILE A 80 4.71 -16.03 1.11
C ILE A 80 5.53 -15.73 2.37
N LEU A 81 4.96 -15.03 3.36
CA LEU A 81 5.67 -14.63 4.57
C LEU A 81 6.40 -15.81 5.25
N LYS A 82 5.79 -16.99 5.29
CA LYS A 82 6.38 -18.20 5.90
C LYS A 82 7.47 -18.86 5.04
N ASP A 83 7.61 -18.45 3.78
CA ASP A 83 8.56 -19.02 2.84
C ASP A 83 9.87 -18.21 2.76
N VAL A 84 9.90 -17.02 3.35
CA VAL A 84 11.05 -16.12 3.45
C VAL A 84 11.50 -15.93 4.91
N ASP A 85 12.66 -15.33 5.12
CA ASP A 85 13.15 -15.03 6.48
C ASP A 85 12.38 -13.86 7.08
N TYR A 86 12.18 -12.81 6.30
CA TYR A 86 11.42 -11.62 6.65
C TYR A 86 10.62 -11.12 5.46
N ALA A 87 9.65 -10.24 5.72
CA ALA A 87 8.94 -9.51 4.67
C ALA A 87 8.62 -8.08 5.11
N VAL A 88 8.80 -7.14 4.19
CA VAL A 88 8.25 -5.78 4.31
C VAL A 88 6.85 -5.83 3.71
N ILE A 89 5.83 -5.47 4.49
CA ILE A 89 4.44 -5.56 4.06
C ILE A 89 3.76 -4.22 4.26
N ASN A 90 3.14 -3.71 3.21
CA ASN A 90 2.28 -2.52 3.27
C ASN A 90 1.13 -2.78 4.24
N SER A 91 0.79 -1.81 5.07
CA SER A 91 -0.14 -2.03 6.19
C SER A 91 -1.54 -2.45 5.77
N ASN A 92 -2.07 -1.95 4.65
CA ASN A 92 -3.35 -2.39 4.11
C ASN A 92 -3.38 -3.91 3.81
N TYR A 93 -2.30 -4.45 3.23
CA TYR A 93 -2.20 -5.90 2.97
C TYR A 93 -1.93 -6.70 4.25
N ALA A 94 -1.17 -6.14 5.19
CA ALA A 94 -0.96 -6.76 6.50
C ALA A 94 -2.28 -6.89 7.27
N ILE A 95 -3.05 -5.81 7.37
CA ILE A 95 -4.36 -5.79 8.04
C ILE A 95 -5.35 -6.75 7.37
N ASN A 96 -5.42 -6.76 6.04
CA ASN A 96 -6.24 -7.71 5.28
C ASN A 96 -5.87 -9.18 5.56
N ALA A 97 -4.58 -9.46 5.81
CA ALA A 97 -4.08 -10.78 6.17
C ALA A 97 -4.25 -11.12 7.67
N GLY A 98 -4.86 -10.23 8.46
CA GLY A 98 -5.07 -10.40 9.90
C GLY A 98 -3.85 -10.09 10.75
N LEU A 99 -2.82 -9.44 10.20
CA LEU A 99 -1.65 -8.96 10.93
C LEU A 99 -1.91 -7.53 11.44
N ASN A 100 -1.47 -7.24 12.65
CA ASN A 100 -1.48 -5.89 13.19
C ASN A 100 -0.08 -5.26 13.03
N PRO A 101 0.09 -4.19 12.23
CA PRO A 101 1.40 -3.59 11.98
C PRO A 101 2.15 -3.18 13.26
N VAL A 102 1.45 -2.71 14.28
CA VAL A 102 2.06 -2.29 15.55
C VAL A 102 2.46 -3.47 16.44
N LYS A 103 1.66 -4.55 16.44
CA LYS A 103 1.82 -5.68 17.39
C LYS A 103 2.62 -6.84 16.82
N ASP A 104 2.51 -7.09 15.52
CA ASP A 104 3.04 -8.30 14.88
C ASP A 104 4.31 -8.02 14.07
N SER A 105 4.65 -6.75 13.77
CA SER A 105 5.90 -6.42 13.11
C SER A 105 7.10 -6.49 14.07
N LEU A 106 8.26 -6.83 13.55
CA LEU A 106 9.55 -6.81 14.27
C LEU A 106 10.19 -5.42 14.26
N ALA A 107 9.85 -4.61 13.27
CA ALA A 107 10.16 -3.20 13.16
C ALA A 107 9.03 -2.52 12.39
N ILE A 108 8.76 -1.25 12.70
CA ILE A 108 7.72 -0.45 12.08
C ILE A 108 8.29 0.92 11.68
N GLU A 109 7.80 1.46 10.58
CA GLU A 109 8.11 2.82 10.14
C GLU A 109 7.66 3.85 11.19
N GLY A 110 8.40 4.96 11.30
CA GLY A 110 8.04 6.02 12.25
C GLY A 110 6.76 6.75 11.83
N SER A 111 6.00 7.25 12.82
CA SER A 111 4.74 7.99 12.60
C SER A 111 4.89 9.32 11.83
N ALA A 112 6.11 9.81 11.61
CA ALA A 112 6.42 10.99 10.80
C ALA A 112 6.56 10.67 9.29
N SER A 113 5.90 9.64 8.81
CA SER A 113 5.95 9.24 7.41
C SER A 113 5.45 10.35 6.48
N ALA A 114 6.21 10.63 5.42
CA ALA A 114 5.79 11.50 4.33
C ALA A 114 4.72 10.83 3.42
N TYR A 115 4.32 9.61 3.75
CA TYR A 115 3.45 8.76 2.95
C TYR A 115 2.02 8.75 3.50
N ALA A 116 1.37 9.93 3.53
CA ALA A 116 -0.06 9.97 3.81
C ALA A 116 -0.85 9.36 2.64
N ASN A 117 -1.85 8.56 2.96
CA ASN A 117 -2.83 8.06 2.02
C ASN A 117 -3.76 9.18 1.60
N ILE A 118 -3.90 9.39 0.29
CA ILE A 118 -4.55 10.53 -0.31
C ILE A 118 -5.84 10.14 -1.01
N LEU A 119 -6.81 11.06 -0.99
CA LEU A 119 -7.89 11.10 -1.96
C LEU A 119 -7.38 11.76 -3.23
N ALA A 120 -7.54 11.11 -4.37
CA ALA A 120 -7.09 11.62 -5.65
C ALA A 120 -8.21 11.58 -6.70
N VAL A 121 -8.20 12.54 -7.61
CA VAL A 121 -9.19 12.75 -8.65
C VAL A 121 -8.51 13.05 -9.99
N LYS A 122 -9.24 12.95 -11.10
CA LYS A 122 -8.74 13.41 -12.39
C LYS A 122 -8.55 14.93 -12.37
N GLU A 123 -7.43 15.41 -12.93
CA GLU A 123 -7.14 16.84 -13.07
C GLU A 123 -8.30 17.61 -13.71
N GLY A 124 -8.66 18.72 -13.08
CA GLY A 124 -9.80 19.56 -13.48
C GLY A 124 -11.08 19.31 -12.66
N ASN A 125 -11.14 18.23 -11.87
CA ASN A 125 -12.28 17.90 -11.01
C ASN A 125 -12.11 18.34 -9.55
N GLU A 126 -10.95 18.86 -9.16
CA GLU A 126 -10.55 19.14 -7.77
C GLU A 126 -11.52 20.08 -7.05
N SER A 127 -12.11 21.00 -7.78
CA SER A 127 -12.99 22.04 -7.25
C SER A 127 -14.48 21.71 -7.37
N SER A 128 -14.84 20.53 -7.86
CA SER A 128 -16.25 20.14 -7.98
C SER A 128 -16.91 19.98 -6.61
N ASP A 129 -18.21 20.27 -6.53
CA ASP A 129 -18.97 20.16 -5.28
C ASP A 129 -18.99 18.71 -4.76
N LYS A 130 -19.00 17.70 -5.66
CA LYS A 130 -18.87 16.28 -5.28
C LYS A 130 -17.56 16.00 -4.56
N VAL A 131 -16.46 16.49 -5.10
CA VAL A 131 -15.12 16.28 -4.49
C VAL A 131 -15.01 17.01 -3.17
N LYS A 132 -15.45 18.26 -3.09
CA LYS A 132 -15.44 19.03 -1.83
C LYS A 132 -16.30 18.36 -0.74
N ALA A 133 -17.48 17.86 -1.09
CA ALA A 133 -18.35 17.15 -0.16
C ALA A 133 -17.69 15.88 0.36
N LEU A 134 -17.03 15.10 -0.51
CA LEU A 134 -16.30 13.89 -0.12
C LEU A 134 -15.08 14.19 0.76
N VAL A 135 -14.30 15.22 0.41
CA VAL A 135 -13.15 15.68 1.23
C VAL A 135 -13.63 16.08 2.62
N ALA A 136 -14.68 16.92 2.72
CA ALA A 136 -15.22 17.36 4.01
C ALA A 136 -15.70 16.17 4.86
N ALA A 137 -16.35 15.19 4.26
CA ALA A 137 -16.79 13.98 4.96
C ALA A 137 -15.60 13.15 5.48
N LEU A 138 -14.55 12.97 4.66
CA LEU A 138 -13.33 12.25 5.05
C LEU A 138 -12.50 12.99 6.11
N GLU A 139 -12.50 14.32 6.11
CA GLU A 139 -11.80 15.15 7.09
C GLU A 139 -12.63 15.44 8.35
N SER A 140 -13.72 14.70 8.57
CA SER A 140 -14.59 14.87 9.73
C SER A 140 -14.00 14.29 11.02
N GLN A 141 -14.50 14.83 12.17
CA GLN A 141 -14.20 14.27 13.48
C GLN A 141 -14.68 12.82 13.59
N GLN A 142 -15.81 12.47 12.98
CA GLN A 142 -16.36 11.11 13.01
C GLN A 142 -15.41 10.11 12.32
N VAL A 143 -14.79 10.50 11.21
CA VAL A 143 -13.77 9.67 10.52
C VAL A 143 -12.51 9.57 11.37
N ALA A 144 -12.03 10.66 11.95
CA ALA A 144 -10.83 10.65 12.81
C ALA A 144 -11.02 9.74 14.04
N ASP A 145 -12.18 9.82 14.68
CA ASP A 145 -12.53 8.98 15.83
C ASP A 145 -12.61 7.51 15.44
N TYR A 146 -13.26 7.19 14.31
CA TYR A 146 -13.34 5.84 13.78
C TYR A 146 -11.95 5.24 13.52
N ILE A 147 -11.05 6.00 12.89
CA ILE A 147 -9.66 5.56 12.65
C ILE A 147 -8.96 5.24 13.97
N ALA A 148 -9.06 6.13 14.95
CA ALA A 148 -8.41 5.95 16.25
C ALA A 148 -8.94 4.71 17.01
N GLU A 149 -10.26 4.52 17.02
CA GLU A 149 -10.91 3.40 17.72
C GLU A 149 -10.69 2.06 17.03
N LYS A 150 -10.78 2.04 15.71
CA LYS A 150 -10.75 0.80 14.92
C LYS A 150 -9.36 0.20 14.80
N TYR A 151 -8.35 1.03 14.58
CA TYR A 151 -7.02 0.54 14.16
C TYR A 151 -5.95 0.58 15.24
N ASP A 152 -6.23 1.15 16.41
CA ASP A 152 -5.35 1.11 17.60
C ASP A 152 -3.88 1.48 17.26
N GLY A 153 -3.71 2.55 16.45
CA GLY A 153 -2.42 3.07 16.04
C GLY A 153 -1.81 2.41 14.78
N ALA A 154 -2.41 1.35 14.24
CA ALA A 154 -1.99 0.76 12.95
C ALA A 154 -2.33 1.66 11.75
N VAL A 155 -3.33 2.51 11.91
CA VAL A 155 -3.70 3.59 11.00
C VAL A 155 -3.89 4.86 11.82
N VAL A 156 -3.35 5.98 11.36
CA VAL A 156 -3.38 7.25 12.12
C VAL A 156 -3.89 8.36 11.21
N SER A 157 -4.93 9.07 11.63
CA SER A 157 -5.43 10.25 10.89
C SER A 157 -4.36 11.34 10.82
N THR A 158 -4.23 11.98 9.64
CA THR A 158 -3.36 13.14 9.42
C THR A 158 -4.12 14.46 9.46
N VAL A 159 -5.43 14.41 9.66
CA VAL A 159 -6.28 15.61 9.71
C VAL A 159 -6.10 16.30 11.06
N GLU A 160 -5.40 17.44 11.05
CA GLU A 160 -5.07 18.17 12.29
C GLU A 160 -6.28 18.82 12.97
N ASN A 161 -7.24 19.31 12.17
CA ASN A 161 -8.43 20.02 12.64
C ASN A 161 -9.68 19.41 12.00
N PRO A 162 -10.12 18.24 12.46
CA PRO A 162 -11.28 17.58 11.90
C PRO A 162 -12.55 18.45 12.01
N GLY A 163 -13.34 18.47 10.91
CA GLY A 163 -14.58 19.24 10.82
C GLY A 163 -15.81 18.44 11.24
N ASP A 164 -16.98 19.01 10.96
CA ASP A 164 -18.28 18.36 11.16
C ASP A 164 -18.74 17.46 9.99
N GLY A 165 -17.91 17.36 8.96
CA GLY A 165 -18.18 16.55 7.77
C GLY A 165 -18.80 17.31 6.60
N TYR A 166 -18.94 18.64 6.72
CA TYR A 166 -19.56 19.48 5.68
C TYR A 166 -18.71 20.69 5.34
N ASP A 167 -18.63 21.01 4.03
CA ASP A 167 -18.05 22.25 3.51
C ASP A 167 -19.14 23.27 3.24
N ALA A 168 -19.08 24.43 3.89
CA ALA A 168 -20.05 25.50 3.75
C ALA A 168 -20.10 26.13 2.34
N SER A 169 -19.11 25.87 1.49
CA SER A 169 -19.07 26.34 0.10
C SER A 169 -19.82 25.44 -0.87
N VAL A 170 -20.24 24.23 -0.44
CA VAL A 170 -20.91 23.22 -1.26
C VAL A 170 -22.42 23.44 -1.25
N ASP A 171 -23.04 23.43 -2.43
CA ASP A 171 -24.49 23.38 -2.55
C ASP A 171 -25.00 21.94 -2.43
N TYR A 172 -25.16 21.46 -1.18
CA TYR A 172 -25.67 20.12 -0.89
C TYR A 172 -27.07 19.87 -1.43
N ALA A 173 -27.88 20.93 -1.58
CA ALA A 173 -29.24 20.77 -2.14
C ALA A 173 -29.19 20.44 -3.66
N ALA A 174 -28.18 20.96 -4.37
CA ALA A 174 -27.95 20.62 -5.77
C ALA A 174 -27.37 19.21 -5.95
N LEU A 175 -26.68 18.67 -4.92
CA LEU A 175 -26.12 17.31 -4.93
C LEU A 175 -27.11 16.24 -4.46
N ALA A 176 -28.26 16.61 -3.91
CA ALA A 176 -29.23 15.64 -3.41
C ALA A 176 -29.71 14.70 -4.53
N GLY A 177 -29.64 13.38 -4.28
CA GLY A 177 -29.92 12.32 -5.24
C GLY A 177 -28.73 11.96 -6.15
N GLU A 178 -27.61 12.67 -6.08
CA GLU A 178 -26.40 12.36 -6.85
C GLU A 178 -25.61 11.20 -6.23
N THR A 179 -24.77 10.59 -7.06
CA THR A 179 -23.81 9.56 -6.65
C THR A 179 -22.39 10.08 -6.81
N ILE A 180 -21.56 9.82 -5.81
CA ILE A 180 -20.11 9.97 -5.83
C ILE A 180 -19.52 8.56 -5.85
N SER A 181 -18.65 8.25 -6.80
CA SER A 181 -18.03 6.93 -6.94
C SER A 181 -16.56 6.96 -6.60
N VAL A 182 -16.09 6.00 -5.79
CA VAL A 182 -14.70 5.95 -5.31
C VAL A 182 -14.12 4.54 -5.46
N ALA A 183 -12.97 4.44 -6.13
CA ALA A 183 -12.15 3.24 -6.16
C ALA A 183 -11.23 3.21 -4.93
N ALA A 184 -11.24 2.13 -4.15
CA ALA A 184 -10.49 2.04 -2.90
C ALA A 184 -9.90 0.65 -2.66
N SER A 185 -8.83 0.56 -1.85
CA SER A 185 -8.41 -0.71 -1.26
C SER A 185 -9.43 -1.14 -0.19
N PRO A 186 -9.64 -2.46 0.01
CA PRO A 186 -10.66 -2.94 0.95
C PRO A 186 -10.48 -2.41 2.38
N THR A 187 -9.26 -2.50 2.92
CA THR A 187 -8.90 -2.09 4.29
C THR A 187 -7.61 -1.30 4.28
N PRO A 188 -7.49 -0.18 4.98
CA PRO A 188 -8.53 0.49 5.78
C PRO A 188 -9.43 1.41 4.96
N HIS A 189 -9.12 1.69 3.71
CA HIS A 189 -9.67 2.76 2.90
C HIS A 189 -11.19 2.66 2.68
N ALA A 190 -11.69 1.50 2.20
CA ALA A 190 -13.12 1.32 2.01
C ALA A 190 -13.88 1.34 3.35
N GLU A 191 -13.28 0.83 4.44
CA GLU A 191 -13.88 0.88 5.77
C GLU A 191 -14.00 2.33 6.28
N ILE A 192 -13.01 3.18 6.01
CA ILE A 192 -13.06 4.63 6.31
C ILE A 192 -14.13 5.32 5.45
N LEU A 193 -14.21 4.98 4.16
CA LEU A 193 -15.23 5.51 3.26
C LEU A 193 -16.66 5.14 3.70
N GLU A 194 -16.89 4.00 4.35
CA GLU A 194 -18.25 3.68 4.87
C GLU A 194 -18.69 4.70 5.94
N VAL A 195 -17.76 5.26 6.74
CA VAL A 195 -18.09 6.35 7.68
C VAL A 195 -18.43 7.64 6.92
N ALA A 196 -17.65 8.01 5.90
CA ALA A 196 -17.94 9.17 5.06
C ALA A 196 -19.28 9.02 4.32
N LYS A 197 -19.65 7.80 3.93
CA LYS A 197 -20.93 7.48 3.30
C LYS A 197 -22.12 7.77 4.21
N GLU A 198 -22.01 7.47 5.50
CA GLU A 198 -23.07 7.81 6.46
C GLU A 198 -23.28 9.33 6.54
N ILE A 199 -22.20 10.11 6.56
CA ILE A 199 -22.23 11.58 6.58
C ILE A 199 -22.89 12.13 5.30
N LEU A 200 -22.48 11.64 4.13
CA LEU A 200 -23.02 12.07 2.84
C LEU A 200 -24.50 11.70 2.68
N ALA A 201 -24.91 10.55 3.21
CA ALA A 201 -26.30 10.10 3.18
C ALA A 201 -27.25 11.04 3.94
N GLU A 202 -26.78 11.78 4.96
CA GLU A 202 -27.57 12.81 5.64
C GLU A 202 -27.96 13.98 4.70
N LYS A 203 -27.25 14.13 3.58
CA LYS A 203 -27.53 15.11 2.51
C LYS A 203 -28.16 14.49 1.26
N ASP A 204 -28.67 13.25 1.37
CA ASP A 204 -29.24 12.48 0.25
C ASP A 204 -28.22 12.25 -0.89
N ILE A 205 -26.93 12.14 -0.56
CA ILE A 205 -25.85 11.81 -1.51
C ILE A 205 -25.45 10.35 -1.32
N THR A 206 -25.40 9.60 -2.41
CA THR A 206 -24.94 8.21 -2.41
C THR A 206 -23.45 8.15 -2.61
N LEU A 207 -22.70 7.45 -1.73
CA LEU A 207 -21.31 7.11 -1.97
C LEU A 207 -21.23 5.65 -2.46
N ASP A 208 -20.80 5.46 -3.72
CA ASP A 208 -20.55 4.17 -4.34
C ASP A 208 -19.07 3.79 -4.15
N ILE A 209 -18.81 2.80 -3.29
CA ILE A 209 -17.47 2.37 -2.94
C ILE A 209 -17.13 1.09 -3.72
N GLN A 210 -16.16 1.18 -4.63
CA GLN A 210 -15.70 0.07 -5.46
C GLN A 210 -14.32 -0.38 -4.96
N THR A 211 -14.22 -1.64 -4.52
CA THR A 211 -12.97 -2.16 -3.94
C THR A 211 -12.12 -2.90 -4.96
N TYR A 212 -10.81 -2.63 -4.91
CA TYR A 212 -9.78 -3.25 -5.75
C TYR A 212 -8.62 -3.76 -4.89
N ASN A 213 -8.07 -4.93 -5.26
CA ASN A 213 -6.96 -5.56 -4.53
C ASN A 213 -5.58 -5.29 -5.15
N ASP A 214 -5.51 -4.44 -6.15
CA ASP A 214 -4.28 -4.00 -6.81
C ASP A 214 -4.15 -2.47 -6.79
N TYR A 215 -2.98 -1.96 -7.17
CA TYR A 215 -2.69 -0.52 -7.15
C TYR A 215 -2.74 0.15 -8.53
N VAL A 216 -3.04 -0.61 -9.60
CA VAL A 216 -3.06 -0.09 -10.99
C VAL A 216 -4.47 0.34 -11.39
N VAL A 217 -5.45 -0.55 -11.18
CA VAL A 217 -6.84 -0.33 -11.62
C VAL A 217 -7.44 0.93 -11.00
N PRO A 218 -7.28 1.24 -9.69
CA PRO A 218 -7.89 2.45 -9.11
C PRO A 218 -7.48 3.75 -9.80
N ASN A 219 -6.23 3.86 -10.28
CA ASN A 219 -5.80 5.02 -11.04
C ASN A 219 -6.37 5.02 -12.47
N THR A 220 -6.43 3.84 -13.11
CA THR A 220 -6.97 3.72 -14.47
C THR A 220 -8.43 4.14 -14.54
N VAL A 221 -9.28 3.71 -13.60
CA VAL A 221 -10.72 4.02 -13.58
C VAL A 221 -11.02 5.47 -13.21
N VAL A 222 -10.12 6.17 -12.51
CA VAL A 222 -10.20 7.62 -12.31
C VAL A 222 -9.78 8.36 -13.57
N GLU A 223 -8.68 7.96 -14.22
CA GLU A 223 -8.20 8.62 -15.43
C GLU A 223 -9.21 8.53 -16.57
N ASP A 224 -9.87 7.39 -16.75
CA ASP A 224 -10.88 7.23 -17.81
C ASP A 224 -12.27 7.79 -17.44
N GLY A 225 -12.45 8.24 -16.19
CA GLY A 225 -13.71 8.84 -15.69
C GLY A 225 -14.80 7.83 -15.34
N THR A 226 -14.45 6.55 -15.17
CA THR A 226 -15.39 5.52 -14.71
C THR A 226 -15.82 5.76 -13.26
N VAL A 227 -14.92 6.29 -12.42
CA VAL A 227 -15.20 6.72 -11.05
C VAL A 227 -14.73 8.16 -10.83
N ASP A 228 -15.31 8.84 -9.84
CA ASP A 228 -15.02 10.25 -9.54
C ASP A 228 -13.67 10.42 -8.84
N ALA A 229 -13.29 9.48 -7.99
CA ALA A 229 -12.06 9.54 -7.18
C ALA A 229 -11.46 8.17 -6.89
N ASN A 230 -10.23 8.15 -6.38
CA ASN A 230 -9.70 6.99 -5.70
C ASN A 230 -9.10 7.33 -4.34
N TYR A 231 -9.03 6.31 -3.47
CA TYR A 231 -8.48 6.40 -2.13
C TYR A 231 -7.76 5.10 -1.79
N PHE A 232 -6.42 5.05 -1.98
CA PHE A 232 -5.62 3.82 -1.78
C PHE A 232 -4.10 4.07 -1.77
N GLN A 233 -3.64 5.25 -2.14
CA GLN A 233 -2.25 5.53 -2.50
C GLN A 233 -1.69 6.76 -1.79
N HIS A 234 -0.39 6.95 -1.90
CA HIS A 234 0.33 8.15 -1.45
C HIS A 234 0.92 8.94 -2.63
N THR A 235 1.24 10.21 -2.38
CA THR A 235 1.74 11.14 -3.41
C THR A 235 2.93 10.60 -4.20
N PRO A 236 3.99 10.00 -3.60
CA PRO A 236 5.11 9.50 -4.39
C PRO A 236 4.70 8.42 -5.40
N TYR A 237 3.81 7.49 -5.01
CA TYR A 237 3.29 6.49 -5.93
C TYR A 237 2.45 7.12 -7.05
N LEU A 238 1.60 8.09 -6.73
CA LEU A 238 0.79 8.81 -7.71
C LEU A 238 1.66 9.53 -8.74
N ASP A 239 2.72 10.22 -8.28
CA ASP A 239 3.63 10.95 -9.16
C ASP A 239 4.34 10.02 -10.14
N ASP A 240 4.84 8.88 -9.66
CA ASP A 240 5.48 7.86 -10.50
C ASP A 240 4.47 7.23 -11.46
N PHE A 241 3.27 6.88 -10.99
CA PHE A 241 2.21 6.32 -11.82
C PHE A 241 1.84 7.28 -12.97
N ASN A 242 1.62 8.56 -12.67
CA ASN A 242 1.31 9.58 -13.68
C ASN A 242 2.41 9.68 -14.74
N LYS A 243 3.66 9.71 -14.30
CA LYS A 243 4.83 9.83 -15.18
C LYS A 243 4.98 8.60 -16.08
N GLU A 244 4.78 7.40 -15.54
CA GLU A 244 4.98 6.14 -16.27
C GLU A 244 3.83 5.84 -17.24
N ASN A 245 2.60 6.19 -16.86
CA ASN A 245 1.38 5.86 -17.60
C ASN A 245 0.82 7.05 -18.39
N GLY A 246 1.36 8.26 -18.21
CA GLY A 246 0.87 9.48 -18.89
C GLY A 246 -0.53 9.87 -18.41
N THR A 247 -0.85 9.61 -17.14
CA THR A 247 -2.13 9.95 -16.51
C THR A 247 -2.08 11.34 -15.87
N HIS A 248 -3.26 11.91 -15.59
CA HIS A 248 -3.43 13.28 -15.08
C HIS A 248 -4.29 13.25 -13.82
N ILE A 249 -3.81 12.55 -12.82
CA ILE A 249 -4.50 12.38 -11.54
C ILE A 249 -3.81 13.28 -10.51
N VAL A 250 -4.59 13.95 -9.67
CA VAL A 250 -4.08 14.88 -8.67
C VAL A 250 -4.64 14.57 -7.29
N SER A 251 -3.82 14.80 -6.26
CA SER A 251 -4.24 14.68 -4.87
C SER A 251 -5.10 15.87 -4.45
N VAL A 252 -6.17 15.61 -3.70
CA VAL A 252 -7.06 16.67 -3.17
C VAL A 252 -7.11 16.70 -1.64
N ALA A 253 -6.78 15.60 -0.95
CA ALA A 253 -6.72 15.55 0.50
C ALA A 253 -5.75 14.46 0.96
N ALA A 254 -5.14 14.64 2.14
CA ALA A 254 -4.33 13.67 2.84
C ALA A 254 -5.06 13.23 4.11
N ILE A 255 -5.44 11.96 4.22
CA ILE A 255 -6.41 11.51 5.22
C ILE A 255 -5.76 10.76 6.38
N HIS A 256 -4.86 9.81 6.08
CA HIS A 256 -4.23 8.99 7.12
C HIS A 256 -2.85 8.49 6.69
N VAL A 257 -2.07 8.02 7.66
CA VAL A 257 -0.83 7.27 7.43
C VAL A 257 -1.00 5.83 7.89
N GLU A 258 -0.31 4.94 7.19
CA GLU A 258 -0.22 3.51 7.50
C GLU A 258 1.25 3.13 7.63
N PRO A 259 1.85 3.15 8.84
CA PRO A 259 3.25 2.81 9.00
C PRO A 259 3.57 1.41 8.50
N MET A 260 4.53 1.30 7.59
CA MET A 260 4.95 0.02 7.01
C MET A 260 5.67 -0.84 8.04
N GLY A 261 5.44 -2.15 8.02
CA GLY A 261 6.04 -3.10 8.95
C GLY A 261 7.03 -4.06 8.30
N LEU A 262 8.10 -4.42 9.03
CA LEU A 262 8.96 -5.55 8.75
C LEU A 262 8.50 -6.73 9.62
N TYR A 263 8.05 -7.78 8.99
CA TYR A 263 7.48 -8.97 9.66
C TYR A 263 8.43 -10.14 9.60
N GLY A 264 8.41 -10.96 10.67
CA GLY A 264 9.13 -12.22 10.72
C GLY A 264 8.40 -13.32 9.97
N GLY A 265 9.12 -14.04 9.13
CA GLY A 265 8.67 -15.24 8.45
C GLY A 265 9.26 -16.50 9.10
N LYS A 266 10.37 -17.03 8.55
CA LYS A 266 11.16 -18.11 9.19
C LYS A 266 11.89 -17.61 10.42
N GLN A 267 12.29 -16.33 10.45
CA GLN A 267 12.91 -15.67 11.60
C GLN A 267 11.83 -15.00 12.45
N THR A 268 11.97 -15.06 13.77
CA THR A 268 11.01 -14.46 14.71
C THR A 268 11.59 -13.27 15.48
N THR A 269 12.86 -12.95 15.22
CA THR A 269 13.58 -11.80 15.80
C THR A 269 14.49 -11.18 14.74
N LEU A 270 15.00 -9.98 15.01
CA LEU A 270 15.96 -9.30 14.12
C LEU A 270 17.41 -9.77 14.32
N ASP A 271 17.67 -10.83 15.08
CA ASP A 271 19.03 -11.22 15.45
C ASP A 271 19.90 -11.64 14.25
N ALA A 272 19.27 -12.19 13.21
CA ALA A 272 19.98 -12.52 11.96
C ALA A 272 20.40 -11.27 11.15
N LEU A 273 19.85 -10.08 11.49
CA LEU A 273 20.13 -8.81 10.84
C LEU A 273 20.99 -7.87 11.72
N LYS A 274 21.66 -8.41 12.76
CA LYS A 274 22.55 -7.66 13.67
C LYS A 274 24.03 -7.97 13.44
#